data_254dd93db86d95b7d705223a3484e7dd
#
_entry.id   254dd93db86d95b7d705223a3484e7dd
#
_cell.length_a   1.000
_cell.length_b   1.000
_cell.length_c   1.000
_cell.angle_alpha   90.00
_cell.angle_beta   90.00
_cell.angle_gamma   90.00
#
_symmetry.space_group_name_H-M   'P 1'
#
loop_
_entity.id
_entity.type
_entity.pdbx_description
1 polymer ?
#
loop_
_entity_poly.entity_id
_entity_poly.type
_entity_poly.pdbx_seq_one_letter_code
_entity_poly.pdbx_strand_id
1 'polypeptide(L)'
;MGEFDFTYILPENFEKRVVQYLLQLANRQLAEAFQHCKYGYEDVGLAYYAGLRGDNWNKRALDFTFEGAAKDISVLKCADKKLKDAIGKALKPSESGFLIRNVVYFDVDVSLEDVASPSSNEERLNCDIQTAKNVLNDLVQIGERVCWNALFNAESSENSINDYFRDMFFAKGYLEVKDQSRHGVSASGKDAAEVDILLTKDGKEIGIFEGMKLNSINADYIDRHINKSITNYNALGTATFIVAYVNSANFEAFWERYSEHILHYDFPLQIKENFSPLVHPNAATRMASMILTRDGFDFPVYFIALKIS
;
A
#
# COMPACT_ATOMS: atom_id res chain seq x y z
N MET A 1 -36.70 -22.98 20.91
CA MET A 1 -36.41 -21.65 21.46
C MET A 1 -36.08 -20.77 20.25
N GLY A 2 -37.04 -19.93 19.82
CA GLY A 2 -36.96 -19.22 18.58
C GLY A 2 -35.80 -18.21 18.64
N GLU A 3 -34.93 -18.23 17.64
CA GLU A 3 -34.01 -17.15 17.36
C GLU A 3 -34.85 -15.90 17.09
N PHE A 4 -34.78 -14.95 18.01
CA PHE A 4 -35.31 -13.61 17.77
C PHE A 4 -34.30 -12.91 16.85
N ASP A 5 -34.64 -12.88 15.59
CA ASP A 5 -33.91 -12.14 14.55
C ASP A 5 -34.19 -10.63 14.74
N PHE A 6 -33.47 -10.00 15.68
CA PHE A 6 -33.56 -8.57 15.90
C PHE A 6 -32.66 -7.86 14.89
N THR A 7 -33.20 -7.57 13.73
CA THR A 7 -32.52 -6.68 12.78
C THR A 7 -32.62 -5.25 13.30
N TYR A 8 -31.48 -4.61 13.55
CA TYR A 8 -31.48 -3.22 13.96
C TYR A 8 -31.84 -2.33 12.76
N ILE A 9 -32.81 -1.44 13.01
CA ILE A 9 -33.19 -0.43 12.02
C ILE A 9 -32.63 0.92 12.48
N LEU A 10 -31.91 1.62 11.59
CA LEU A 10 -31.37 2.94 11.90
C LEU A 10 -32.48 3.90 12.32
N PRO A 11 -32.18 4.82 13.26
CA PRO A 11 -33.15 5.84 13.67
C PRO A 11 -33.68 6.65 12.49
N GLU A 12 -34.93 7.05 12.55
CA GLU A 12 -35.50 7.99 11.59
C GLU A 12 -34.62 9.25 11.48
N ASN A 13 -34.39 9.72 10.28
CA ASN A 13 -33.50 10.86 9.99
C ASN A 13 -32.01 10.65 10.37
N PHE A 14 -31.54 9.39 10.43
CA PHE A 14 -30.15 9.07 10.76
C PHE A 14 -29.14 9.89 9.94
N GLU A 15 -29.26 9.90 8.61
CA GLU A 15 -28.37 10.66 7.71
C GLU A 15 -28.34 12.16 8.03
N LYS A 16 -29.52 12.75 8.19
CA LYS A 16 -29.63 14.20 8.51
C LYS A 16 -28.90 14.51 9.82
N ARG A 17 -28.98 13.61 10.78
CA ARG A 17 -28.32 13.75 12.09
C ARG A 17 -26.81 13.66 11.95
N VAL A 18 -26.30 12.68 11.19
CA VAL A 18 -24.86 12.56 10.93
C VAL A 18 -24.35 13.84 10.29
N VAL A 19 -24.98 14.31 9.22
CA VAL A 19 -24.62 15.56 8.54
C VAL A 19 -24.62 16.74 9.50
N GLN A 20 -25.65 16.90 10.34
CA GLN A 20 -25.70 17.98 11.33
C GLN A 20 -24.52 17.93 12.31
N TYR A 21 -24.15 16.75 12.82
CA TYR A 21 -23.01 16.62 13.71
C TYR A 21 -21.69 16.93 13.00
N LEU A 22 -21.52 16.53 11.74
CA LEU A 22 -20.33 16.84 10.95
C LEU A 22 -20.22 18.35 10.68
N LEU A 23 -21.32 19.01 10.38
CA LEU A 23 -21.35 20.47 10.19
C LEU A 23 -21.07 21.25 11.49
N GLN A 24 -21.55 20.76 12.64
CA GLN A 24 -21.20 21.33 13.95
C GLN A 24 -19.70 21.26 14.26
N LEU A 25 -18.99 20.28 13.69
CA LEU A 25 -17.54 20.17 13.77
C LEU A 25 -16.80 21.08 12.76
N ALA A 26 -17.53 21.99 12.11
CA ALA A 26 -17.02 22.89 11.06
C ALA A 26 -16.31 22.14 9.91
N ASN A 27 -16.72 20.91 9.62
CA ASN A 27 -16.12 20.09 8.57
C ASN A 27 -17.14 19.86 7.43
N ARG A 28 -17.32 20.90 6.61
CA ARG A 28 -18.24 20.87 5.48
C ARG A 28 -17.82 19.82 4.44
N GLN A 29 -16.53 19.70 4.16
CA GLN A 29 -16.01 18.74 3.20
C GLN A 29 -16.33 17.28 3.61
N LEU A 30 -16.22 16.97 4.91
CA LEU A 30 -16.54 15.64 5.43
C LEU A 30 -18.07 15.36 5.34
N ALA A 31 -18.91 16.39 5.57
CA ALA A 31 -20.34 16.25 5.44
C ALA A 31 -20.78 16.02 3.98
N GLU A 32 -20.15 16.74 3.04
CA GLU A 32 -20.37 16.55 1.60
C GLU A 32 -19.92 15.16 1.14
N ALA A 33 -18.72 14.72 1.55
CA ALA A 33 -18.21 13.37 1.23
C ALA A 33 -19.13 12.27 1.79
N PHE A 34 -19.64 12.42 3.02
CA PHE A 34 -20.61 11.50 3.59
C PHE A 34 -21.89 11.41 2.77
N GLN A 35 -22.41 12.53 2.28
CA GLN A 35 -23.63 12.57 1.46
C GLN A 35 -23.45 11.99 0.04
N HIS A 36 -22.23 12.05 -0.50
CA HIS A 36 -21.90 11.50 -1.82
C HIS A 36 -21.69 9.98 -1.79
N CYS A 37 -21.36 9.41 -0.62
CA CYS A 37 -21.13 7.99 -0.49
C CYS A 37 -22.43 7.23 -0.18
N LYS A 38 -22.56 6.03 -0.74
CA LYS A 38 -23.53 5.04 -0.27
C LYS A 38 -23.00 4.42 1.00
N TYR A 39 -23.87 4.08 1.92
CA TYR A 39 -23.46 3.31 3.10
C TYR A 39 -24.38 2.11 3.32
N GLY A 40 -23.79 1.05 3.86
CA GLY A 40 -24.46 -0.10 4.39
C GLY A 40 -24.10 -0.27 5.87
N TYR A 41 -24.84 -1.12 6.57
CA TYR A 41 -24.50 -1.51 7.92
C TYR A 41 -24.93 -2.94 8.20
N GLU A 42 -24.20 -3.59 9.09
CA GLU A 42 -24.47 -4.95 9.53
C GLU A 42 -24.50 -5.00 11.07
N ASP A 43 -25.52 -5.66 11.62
CA ASP A 43 -25.59 -5.98 13.05
C ASP A 43 -24.73 -7.22 13.31
N VAL A 44 -23.58 -7.01 13.92
CA VAL A 44 -22.61 -8.08 14.22
C VAL A 44 -22.86 -8.77 15.56
N GLY A 45 -24.01 -8.51 16.17
CA GLY A 45 -24.41 -9.13 17.43
C GLY A 45 -23.73 -8.52 18.65
N LEU A 46 -23.51 -9.32 19.68
CA LEU A 46 -22.92 -8.89 20.93
C LEU A 46 -21.40 -8.70 20.77
N ALA A 47 -20.95 -7.49 21.03
CA ALA A 47 -19.52 -7.18 21.15
C ALA A 47 -19.17 -6.95 22.61
N TYR A 48 -18.08 -7.57 23.05
CA TYR A 48 -17.55 -7.40 24.39
C TYR A 48 -16.60 -6.21 24.43
N TYR A 49 -16.89 -5.24 25.27
CA TYR A 49 -16.01 -4.09 25.52
C TYR A 49 -15.46 -4.18 26.95
N ALA A 50 -14.14 -4.26 27.06
CA ALA A 50 -13.44 -4.13 28.35
C ALA A 50 -13.00 -2.67 28.52
N GLY A 51 -13.55 -1.99 29.51
CA GLY A 51 -13.10 -0.66 29.90
C GLY A 51 -11.83 -0.71 30.76
N LEU A 52 -10.98 0.31 30.68
CA LEU A 52 -9.77 0.47 31.52
C LEU A 52 -10.08 0.48 33.03
N ARG A 53 -11.33 0.66 33.43
CA ARG A 53 -11.81 0.67 34.84
C ARG A 53 -12.48 -0.63 35.27
N GLY A 54 -12.41 -1.69 34.47
CA GLY A 54 -13.02 -2.97 34.78
C GLY A 54 -14.53 -3.04 34.55
N ASP A 55 -15.14 -2.02 33.96
CA ASP A 55 -16.53 -2.01 33.56
C ASP A 55 -16.71 -2.89 32.30
N ASN A 56 -17.10 -4.12 32.50
CA ASN A 56 -17.36 -5.06 31.41
C ASN A 56 -18.84 -4.99 31.06
N TRP A 57 -19.16 -4.66 29.81
CA TRP A 57 -20.53 -4.59 29.33
C TRP A 57 -20.66 -5.19 27.95
N ASN A 58 -21.71 -5.92 27.74
CA ASN A 58 -22.09 -6.44 26.46
C ASN A 58 -23.01 -5.41 25.77
N LYS A 59 -22.61 -4.87 24.65
CA LYS A 59 -23.45 -4.07 23.77
C LYS A 59 -23.52 -4.70 22.41
N ARG A 60 -24.62 -4.52 21.71
CA ARG A 60 -24.68 -4.86 20.28
C ARG A 60 -23.87 -3.86 19.49
N ALA A 61 -23.22 -4.32 18.44
CA ALA A 61 -22.33 -3.53 17.62
C ALA A 61 -22.75 -3.57 16.16
N LEU A 62 -22.55 -2.43 15.49
CA LEU A 62 -22.77 -2.29 14.06
C LEU A 62 -21.43 -2.05 13.36
N ASP A 63 -21.22 -2.74 12.26
CA ASP A 63 -20.20 -2.41 11.30
C ASP A 63 -20.84 -1.60 10.16
N PHE A 64 -20.17 -0.52 9.77
CA PHE A 64 -20.60 0.32 8.67
C PHE A 64 -19.68 0.15 7.48
N THR A 65 -20.27 0.17 6.30
CA THR A 65 -19.57 0.13 5.02
C THR A 65 -19.88 1.40 4.25
N PHE A 66 -18.88 2.06 3.72
CA PHE A 66 -19.04 3.21 2.84
C PHE A 66 -18.49 2.90 1.46
N GLU A 67 -19.28 3.23 0.43
CA GLU A 67 -18.93 3.06 -0.97
C GLU A 67 -19.08 4.41 -1.69
N GLY A 68 -18.08 4.84 -2.42
CA GLY A 68 -18.13 6.12 -3.12
C GLY A 68 -16.87 6.41 -3.93
N ALA A 69 -16.85 7.58 -4.58
CA ALA A 69 -15.72 8.05 -5.35
C ALA A 69 -14.44 8.12 -4.50
N ALA A 70 -13.27 7.79 -5.08
CA ALA A 70 -11.98 7.76 -4.38
C ALA A 70 -11.70 9.04 -3.60
N LYS A 71 -12.03 10.20 -4.18
CA LYS A 71 -11.88 11.51 -3.52
C LYS A 71 -12.69 11.61 -2.22
N ASP A 72 -13.96 11.17 -2.25
CA ASP A 72 -14.87 11.26 -1.12
C ASP A 72 -14.50 10.21 -0.05
N ILE A 73 -14.19 8.99 -0.47
CA ILE A 73 -13.67 7.93 0.41
C ILE A 73 -12.36 8.35 1.09
N SER A 74 -11.45 9.02 0.39
CA SER A 74 -10.22 9.55 0.99
C SER A 74 -10.51 10.55 2.10
N VAL A 75 -11.47 11.45 1.90
CA VAL A 75 -11.91 12.41 2.92
C VAL A 75 -12.50 11.69 4.14
N LEU A 76 -13.36 10.68 3.93
CA LEU A 76 -13.93 9.87 5.01
C LEU A 76 -12.83 9.14 5.81
N LYS A 77 -11.88 8.49 5.14
CA LYS A 77 -10.75 7.79 5.76
C LYS A 77 -9.87 8.73 6.59
N CYS A 78 -9.51 9.89 6.04
CA CYS A 78 -8.70 10.89 6.73
C CYS A 78 -9.36 11.43 8.02
N ALA A 79 -10.68 11.41 8.07
CA ALA A 79 -11.47 11.90 9.20
C ALA A 79 -12.22 10.78 9.95
N ASP A 80 -11.79 9.53 9.83
CA ASP A 80 -12.45 8.33 10.35
C ASP A 80 -12.97 8.49 11.79
N LYS A 81 -12.16 9.01 12.69
CA LYS A 81 -12.56 9.25 14.10
C LYS A 81 -13.74 10.21 14.21
N LYS A 82 -13.72 11.33 13.45
CA LYS A 82 -14.81 12.31 13.47
C LYS A 82 -16.09 11.74 12.87
N LEU A 83 -15.96 10.94 11.81
CA LEU A 83 -17.08 10.25 11.20
C LEU A 83 -17.70 9.23 12.16
N LYS A 84 -16.90 8.39 12.78
CA LYS A 84 -17.34 7.42 13.80
C LYS A 84 -18.05 8.11 14.98
N ASP A 85 -17.50 9.22 15.46
CA ASP A 85 -18.14 10.00 16.54
C ASP A 85 -19.50 10.57 16.12
N ALA A 86 -19.63 11.08 14.90
CA ALA A 86 -20.90 11.61 14.38
C ALA A 86 -21.94 10.51 14.18
N ILE A 87 -21.55 9.37 13.61
CA ILE A 87 -22.41 8.20 13.45
C ILE A 87 -22.83 7.66 14.83
N GLY A 88 -21.88 7.52 15.74
CA GLY A 88 -22.16 7.07 17.12
C GLY A 88 -23.20 7.94 17.83
N LYS A 89 -23.10 9.26 17.69
CA LYS A 89 -24.11 10.20 18.23
C LYS A 89 -25.48 10.05 17.53
N ALA A 90 -25.46 9.85 16.21
CA ALA A 90 -26.67 9.68 15.42
C ALA A 90 -27.42 8.38 15.74
N LEU A 91 -26.72 7.32 16.14
CA LEU A 91 -27.28 6.03 16.57
C LEU A 91 -28.05 6.13 17.90
N LYS A 92 -27.86 7.19 18.68
CA LYS A 92 -28.46 7.35 20.02
C LYS A 92 -28.23 6.12 20.94
N PRO A 93 -26.97 5.83 21.32
CA PRO A 93 -26.63 4.59 22.03
C PRO A 93 -27.35 4.42 23.36
N SER A 94 -27.73 5.52 24.02
CA SER A 94 -28.51 5.50 25.27
C SER A 94 -29.95 4.98 25.09
N GLU A 95 -30.51 5.13 23.88
CA GLU A 95 -31.85 4.66 23.54
C GLU A 95 -31.81 3.29 22.86
N SER A 96 -30.85 3.08 21.96
CA SER A 96 -30.77 1.89 21.10
C SER A 96 -29.92 0.75 21.68
N GLY A 97 -28.92 1.09 22.51
CA GLY A 97 -27.95 0.11 23.02
C GLY A 97 -26.92 -0.35 22.01
N PHE A 98 -26.91 0.23 20.79
CA PHE A 98 -25.96 -0.11 19.72
C PHE A 98 -24.76 0.81 19.72
N LEU A 99 -23.61 0.26 19.36
CA LEU A 99 -22.34 0.98 19.18
C LEU A 99 -21.79 0.73 17.80
N ILE A 100 -21.03 1.68 17.29
CA ILE A 100 -20.18 1.46 16.13
C ILE A 100 -18.99 0.60 16.57
N ARG A 101 -18.75 -0.50 15.84
CA ARG A 101 -17.57 -1.33 16.02
C ARG A 101 -16.52 -0.98 14.97
N ASN A 102 -16.91 -1.06 13.70
CA ASN A 102 -15.99 -0.89 12.62
C ASN A 102 -16.57 -0.03 11.49
N VAL A 103 -15.69 0.56 10.69
CA VAL A 103 -16.06 1.24 9.45
C VAL A 103 -15.10 0.77 8.35
N VAL A 104 -15.68 0.25 7.28
CA VAL A 104 -14.97 -0.23 6.11
C VAL A 104 -15.28 0.71 4.95
N TYR A 105 -14.27 1.02 4.16
CA TYR A 105 -14.38 1.97 3.06
C TYR A 105 -14.05 1.29 1.75
N PHE A 106 -14.97 1.32 0.81
CA PHE A 106 -14.80 0.84 -0.54
C PHE A 106 -14.79 2.02 -1.52
N ASP A 107 -13.77 2.05 -2.30
CA ASP A 107 -13.55 2.97 -3.37
C ASP A 107 -14.19 2.38 -4.61
N VAL A 108 -15.32 2.95 -5.02
CA VAL A 108 -16.08 2.51 -6.21
C VAL A 108 -15.91 3.51 -7.35
N ASP A 109 -14.73 4.07 -7.54
CA ASP A 109 -14.42 4.79 -8.77
C ASP A 109 -14.47 3.88 -10.01
N VAL A 110 -14.80 2.62 -9.74
CA VAL A 110 -15.00 1.61 -10.77
C VAL A 110 -16.28 0.85 -10.44
N SER A 111 -17.42 1.25 -10.97
CA SER A 111 -18.49 0.29 -11.17
C SER A 111 -17.94 -0.80 -12.09
N LEU A 112 -18.22 -2.08 -11.83
CA LEU A 112 -17.83 -3.18 -12.73
C LEU A 112 -18.39 -2.99 -14.18
N GLU A 113 -19.33 -2.05 -14.35
CA GLU A 113 -19.90 -1.62 -15.62
C GLU A 113 -19.12 -0.44 -16.23
N ASP A 114 -18.36 0.34 -15.42
CA ASP A 114 -17.51 1.45 -15.80
C ASP A 114 -16.01 1.13 -15.72
N VAL A 115 -15.62 -0.15 -15.67
CA VAL A 115 -14.27 -0.54 -16.05
C VAL A 115 -14.17 -0.41 -17.57
N ALA A 116 -14.26 0.81 -18.06
CA ALA A 116 -13.61 1.13 -19.29
C ALA A 116 -12.13 0.77 -19.05
N SER A 117 -11.67 -0.30 -19.64
CA SER A 117 -10.24 -0.57 -19.76
C SER A 117 -9.59 0.74 -20.14
N PRO A 118 -8.47 1.15 -19.50
CA PRO A 118 -7.83 2.41 -19.82
C PRO A 118 -7.82 2.55 -21.34
N SER A 119 -8.37 3.64 -21.84
CA SER A 119 -8.57 3.84 -23.28
C SER A 119 -7.24 4.15 -23.99
N SER A 120 -6.19 4.41 -23.19
CA SER A 120 -4.83 4.68 -23.67
C SER A 120 -3.77 4.08 -22.74
N ASN A 121 -2.56 3.85 -23.32
CA ASN A 121 -1.40 3.45 -22.53
C ASN A 121 -1.04 4.46 -21.43
N GLU A 122 -1.33 5.73 -21.63
CA GLU A 122 -1.08 6.78 -20.65
C GLU A 122 -2.01 6.68 -19.44
N GLU A 123 -3.31 6.47 -19.66
CA GLU A 123 -4.28 6.27 -18.57
C GLU A 123 -3.95 5.00 -17.78
N ARG A 124 -3.60 3.91 -18.47
CA ARG A 124 -3.17 2.68 -17.83
C ARG A 124 -1.92 2.88 -16.99
N LEU A 125 -0.89 3.54 -17.54
CA LEU A 125 0.34 3.86 -16.81
C LEU A 125 0.04 4.69 -15.55
N ASN A 126 -0.87 5.67 -15.64
CA ASN A 126 -1.27 6.47 -14.49
C ASN A 126 -1.93 5.62 -13.40
N CYS A 127 -2.77 4.65 -13.76
CA CYS A 127 -3.37 3.71 -12.82
C CYS A 127 -2.31 2.82 -12.16
N ASP A 128 -1.36 2.31 -12.94
CA ASP A 128 -0.26 1.48 -12.46
C ASP A 128 0.66 2.28 -11.52
N ILE A 129 0.95 3.54 -11.83
CA ILE A 129 1.72 4.44 -10.98
C ILE A 129 0.99 4.69 -9.65
N GLN A 130 -0.33 4.87 -9.64
CA GLN A 130 -1.09 5.04 -8.40
C GLN A 130 -1.04 3.77 -7.52
N THR A 131 -1.19 2.61 -8.13
CA THR A 131 -1.05 1.32 -7.44
C THR A 131 0.37 1.16 -6.88
N ALA A 132 1.39 1.44 -7.69
CA ALA A 132 2.78 1.37 -7.28
C ALA A 132 3.13 2.35 -6.15
N LYS A 133 2.54 3.56 -6.14
CA LYS A 133 2.71 4.52 -5.02
C LYS A 133 2.19 3.98 -3.70
N ASN A 134 1.10 3.22 -3.69
CA ASN A 134 0.61 2.59 -2.46
C ASN A 134 1.62 1.54 -1.96
N VAL A 135 2.14 0.70 -2.87
CA VAL A 135 3.19 -0.27 -2.54
C VAL A 135 4.46 0.44 -2.05
N LEU A 136 4.88 1.51 -2.71
CA LEU A 136 6.05 2.32 -2.33
C LEU A 136 5.90 2.91 -0.92
N ASN A 137 4.72 3.44 -0.58
CA ASN A 137 4.45 3.97 0.75
C ASN A 137 4.56 2.87 1.83
N ASP A 138 4.02 1.70 1.56
CA ASP A 138 4.12 0.56 2.47
C ASP A 138 5.57 0.06 2.60
N LEU A 139 6.30 -0.01 1.49
CA LEU A 139 7.71 -0.36 1.45
C LEU A 139 8.55 0.62 2.28
N VAL A 140 8.32 1.93 2.13
CA VAL A 140 9.01 2.96 2.93
C VAL A 140 8.74 2.79 4.42
N GLN A 141 7.50 2.55 4.82
CA GLN A 141 7.16 2.32 6.24
C GLN A 141 7.84 1.07 6.83
N ILE A 142 7.95 0.01 6.02
CA ILE A 142 8.71 -1.20 6.41
C ILE A 142 10.19 -0.87 6.48
N GLY A 143 10.72 -0.17 5.47
CA GLY A 143 12.11 0.27 5.38
C GLY A 143 12.55 1.13 6.54
N GLU A 144 11.69 2.05 7.01
CA GLU A 144 11.97 2.85 8.22
C GLU A 144 12.23 1.97 9.43
N ARG A 145 11.47 0.89 9.60
CA ARG A 145 11.69 -0.08 10.69
C ARG A 145 12.99 -0.84 10.54
N VAL A 146 13.39 -1.17 9.31
CA VAL A 146 14.68 -1.78 9.02
C VAL A 146 15.83 -0.83 9.38
N CYS A 147 15.71 0.45 9.01
CA CYS A 147 16.77 1.44 9.24
C CYS A 147 17.09 1.70 10.72
N TRP A 148 16.10 1.64 11.60
CA TRP A 148 16.32 1.92 13.04
C TRP A 148 16.32 0.69 13.94
N ASN A 149 16.11 -0.49 13.39
CA ASN A 149 16.18 -1.73 14.13
C ASN A 149 17.61 -2.29 14.09
N ALA A 150 18.28 -2.31 15.24
CA ALA A 150 19.65 -2.80 15.39
C ALA A 150 19.86 -4.28 14.98
N LEU A 151 18.77 -5.03 14.76
CA LEU A 151 18.86 -6.39 14.22
C LEU A 151 19.30 -6.40 12.75
N PHE A 152 19.04 -5.31 12.01
CA PHE A 152 19.45 -5.16 10.62
C PHE A 152 20.71 -4.31 10.53
N ASN A 153 21.84 -4.94 10.32
CA ASN A 153 23.17 -4.33 10.36
C ASN A 153 24.11 -4.94 9.31
N ALA A 154 25.40 -4.60 9.39
CA ALA A 154 26.43 -5.12 8.50
C ALA A 154 26.50 -6.66 8.43
N GLU A 155 26.15 -7.35 9.50
CA GLU A 155 26.18 -8.81 9.63
C GLU A 155 24.92 -9.49 9.05
N SER A 156 23.81 -8.76 8.91
CA SER A 156 22.56 -9.31 8.41
C SER A 156 22.69 -9.77 6.97
N SER A 157 22.17 -10.96 6.66
CA SER A 157 22.12 -11.43 5.28
C SER A 157 21.04 -10.65 4.49
N GLU A 158 21.23 -10.56 3.18
CA GLU A 158 20.21 -10.01 2.28
C GLU A 158 18.88 -10.76 2.42
N ASN A 159 18.94 -12.09 2.42
CA ASN A 159 17.76 -12.94 2.58
C ASN A 159 17.00 -12.65 3.88
N SER A 160 17.69 -12.43 5.00
CA SER A 160 17.01 -12.13 6.28
C SER A 160 16.28 -10.80 6.26
N ILE A 161 16.76 -9.82 5.48
CA ILE A 161 16.08 -8.54 5.29
C ILE A 161 14.90 -8.71 4.33
N ASN A 162 15.08 -9.46 3.24
CA ASN A 162 14.01 -9.80 2.29
C ASN A 162 12.87 -10.56 2.99
N ASP A 163 13.19 -11.54 3.85
CA ASP A 163 12.21 -12.27 4.67
C ASP A 163 11.38 -11.33 5.54
N TYR A 164 12.04 -10.34 6.17
CA TYR A 164 11.33 -9.34 6.97
C TYR A 164 10.39 -8.49 6.12
N PHE A 165 10.83 -8.03 4.94
CA PHE A 165 9.96 -7.30 4.01
C PHE A 165 8.76 -8.14 3.61
N ARG A 166 8.96 -9.40 3.26
CA ARG A 166 7.89 -10.34 2.90
C ARG A 166 6.86 -10.47 4.01
N ASP A 167 7.30 -10.74 5.24
CA ASP A 167 6.40 -10.93 6.38
C ASP A 167 5.62 -9.65 6.70
N MET A 168 6.25 -8.49 6.55
CA MET A 168 5.61 -7.20 6.78
C MET A 168 4.62 -6.83 5.66
N PHE A 169 4.91 -7.15 4.40
CA PHE A 169 3.95 -7.00 3.31
C PHE A 169 2.73 -7.89 3.52
N PHE A 170 2.94 -9.15 3.93
CA PHE A 170 1.85 -10.04 4.29
C PHE A 170 0.98 -9.45 5.42
N ALA A 171 1.60 -8.91 6.47
CA ALA A 171 0.90 -8.27 7.57
C ALA A 171 0.13 -7.00 7.15
N LYS A 172 0.52 -6.35 6.05
CA LYS A 172 -0.19 -5.20 5.46
C LYS A 172 -1.32 -5.59 4.49
N GLY A 173 -1.59 -6.89 4.34
CA GLY A 173 -2.71 -7.39 3.55
C GLY A 173 -2.39 -7.71 2.08
N TYR A 174 -1.10 -7.83 1.72
CA TYR A 174 -0.70 -8.43 0.45
C TYR A 174 -0.83 -9.95 0.58
N LEU A 175 -1.96 -10.50 0.15
CA LEU A 175 -2.34 -11.88 0.45
C LEU A 175 -1.51 -12.95 -0.27
N GLU A 176 -0.93 -12.61 -1.41
CA GLU A 176 -0.12 -13.50 -2.22
C GLU A 176 1.31 -12.95 -2.36
N VAL A 177 2.01 -12.84 -1.25
CA VAL A 177 3.44 -12.54 -1.24
C VAL A 177 4.19 -13.84 -1.50
N LYS A 178 4.74 -13.98 -2.69
CA LYS A 178 5.51 -15.16 -3.08
C LYS A 178 7.00 -14.87 -2.91
N ASP A 179 7.68 -15.73 -2.18
CA ASP A 179 9.12 -15.73 -2.05
C ASP A 179 9.71 -16.63 -3.15
N GLN A 180 10.75 -16.15 -3.80
CA GLN A 180 11.47 -16.89 -4.82
C GLN A 180 10.54 -17.55 -5.85
N SER A 181 9.50 -16.84 -6.26
CA SER A 181 8.55 -17.32 -7.28
C SER A 181 9.28 -17.51 -8.60
N ARG A 182 9.06 -18.66 -9.24
CA ARG A 182 9.62 -18.95 -10.55
C ARG A 182 8.94 -18.10 -11.60
N HIS A 183 9.56 -17.00 -11.98
CA HIS A 183 9.10 -16.07 -13.00
C HIS A 183 10.11 -15.96 -14.15
N GLY A 184 9.61 -16.06 -15.37
CA GLY A 184 10.46 -15.88 -16.55
C GLY A 184 11.47 -17.01 -16.79
N VAL A 185 12.50 -16.71 -17.56
CA VAL A 185 13.56 -17.64 -17.95
C VAL A 185 14.87 -17.20 -17.33
N SER A 186 15.58 -18.08 -16.63
CA SER A 186 16.92 -17.77 -16.11
C SER A 186 17.87 -17.42 -17.27
N ALA A 187 18.93 -16.67 -16.98
CA ALA A 187 19.95 -16.31 -17.98
C ALA A 187 20.60 -17.54 -18.66
N SER A 188 20.51 -18.73 -18.02
CA SER A 188 20.98 -20.02 -18.58
C SER A 188 19.92 -20.73 -19.43
N GLY A 189 18.65 -20.25 -19.43
CA GLY A 189 17.55 -20.87 -20.18
C GLY A 189 17.06 -22.22 -19.67
N LYS A 190 17.59 -22.71 -18.54
CA LYS A 190 17.32 -24.07 -18.05
C LYS A 190 16.41 -24.12 -16.82
N ASP A 191 16.40 -23.06 -16.01
CA ASP A 191 15.60 -22.97 -14.79
C ASP A 191 14.77 -21.70 -14.78
N ALA A 192 13.62 -21.71 -14.13
CA ALA A 192 12.84 -20.51 -13.94
C ALA A 192 13.63 -19.54 -13.04
N ALA A 193 13.63 -18.26 -13.39
CA ALA A 193 14.27 -17.22 -12.60
C ALA A 193 13.48 -17.01 -11.29
N GLU A 194 14.19 -16.79 -10.18
CA GLU A 194 13.59 -16.58 -8.86
C GLU A 194 13.56 -15.09 -8.55
N VAL A 195 12.35 -14.55 -8.30
CA VAL A 195 12.10 -13.18 -7.84
C VAL A 195 12.24 -13.17 -6.32
N ASP A 196 12.87 -12.14 -5.73
CA ASP A 196 12.98 -12.05 -4.27
C ASP A 196 11.60 -11.98 -3.62
N ILE A 197 10.74 -11.03 -4.06
CA ILE A 197 9.35 -10.96 -3.61
C ILE A 197 8.47 -10.52 -4.78
N LEU A 198 7.44 -11.32 -5.09
CA LEU A 198 6.38 -10.94 -6.01
C LEU A 198 5.16 -10.48 -5.23
N LEU A 199 4.80 -9.22 -5.35
CA LEU A 199 3.63 -8.65 -4.69
C LEU A 199 2.39 -8.85 -5.57
N THR A 200 1.40 -9.54 -5.02
CA THR A 200 0.12 -9.74 -5.70
C THR A 200 -1.04 -9.25 -4.84
N LYS A 201 -2.10 -8.83 -5.48
CA LYS A 201 -3.36 -8.44 -4.84
C LYS A 201 -4.51 -8.84 -5.74
N ASP A 202 -5.52 -9.49 -5.17
CA ASP A 202 -6.70 -9.98 -5.91
C ASP A 202 -6.34 -10.83 -7.14
N GLY A 203 -5.28 -11.65 -7.01
CA GLY A 203 -4.77 -12.50 -8.09
C GLY A 203 -4.00 -11.77 -9.19
N LYS A 204 -3.80 -10.44 -9.08
CA LYS A 204 -3.03 -9.64 -10.02
C LYS A 204 -1.65 -9.34 -9.46
N GLU A 205 -0.64 -9.42 -10.32
CA GLU A 205 0.71 -8.96 -10.04
C GLU A 205 0.73 -7.43 -10.01
N ILE A 206 1.15 -6.84 -8.90
CA ILE A 206 1.17 -5.39 -8.69
C ILE A 206 2.55 -4.82 -8.41
N GLY A 207 3.54 -5.67 -8.12
CA GLY A 207 4.90 -5.21 -7.84
C GLY A 207 5.90 -6.35 -7.82
N ILE A 208 7.08 -6.08 -8.36
CA ILE A 208 8.27 -6.92 -8.26
C ILE A 208 9.25 -6.22 -7.32
N PHE A 209 9.66 -6.89 -6.26
CA PHE A 209 10.63 -6.38 -5.32
C PHE A 209 11.95 -7.16 -5.49
N GLU A 210 13.04 -6.43 -5.60
CA GLU A 210 14.39 -6.96 -5.69
C GLU A 210 15.26 -6.28 -4.65
N GLY A 211 15.75 -7.04 -3.67
CA GLY A 211 16.64 -6.58 -2.61
C GLY A 211 18.10 -6.75 -3.01
N MET A 212 18.97 -5.85 -2.56
CA MET A 212 20.42 -6.00 -2.69
C MET A 212 21.15 -5.39 -1.51
N LYS A 213 22.16 -6.04 -0.98
CA LYS A 213 22.97 -5.51 0.10
C LYS A 213 24.26 -4.88 -0.43
N LEU A 214 24.48 -3.61 -0.09
CA LEU A 214 25.59 -2.82 -0.60
C LEU A 214 26.37 -2.10 0.51
N ASN A 215 27.68 -2.32 0.57
CA ASN A 215 28.60 -1.55 1.41
C ASN A 215 29.26 -0.42 0.64
N SER A 216 29.37 -0.58 -0.69
CA SER A 216 29.91 0.39 -1.65
C SER A 216 29.30 0.12 -3.01
N ILE A 217 29.57 1.01 -3.98
CA ILE A 217 29.13 0.78 -5.37
C ILE A 217 29.91 -0.40 -5.95
N ASN A 218 29.16 -1.41 -6.36
CA ASN A 218 29.64 -2.57 -7.12
C ASN A 218 28.82 -2.64 -8.41
N ALA A 219 29.35 -2.07 -9.48
CA ALA A 219 28.66 -1.92 -10.75
C ALA A 219 28.11 -3.26 -11.27
N ASP A 220 28.95 -4.28 -11.39
CA ASP A 220 28.55 -5.59 -11.92
C ASP A 220 27.44 -6.25 -11.11
N TYR A 221 27.43 -6.04 -9.79
CA TYR A 221 26.41 -6.59 -8.92
C TYR A 221 25.10 -5.85 -9.07
N ILE A 222 25.12 -4.51 -9.07
CA ILE A 222 23.96 -3.65 -9.27
C ILE A 222 23.33 -3.93 -10.65
N ASP A 223 24.16 -3.98 -11.70
CA ASP A 223 23.71 -4.19 -13.08
C ASP A 223 22.99 -5.53 -13.24
N ARG A 224 23.52 -6.59 -12.60
CA ARG A 224 22.87 -7.91 -12.61
C ARG A 224 21.50 -7.88 -11.95
N HIS A 225 21.35 -7.21 -10.79
CA HIS A 225 20.06 -7.11 -10.10
C HIS A 225 19.06 -6.27 -10.91
N ILE A 226 19.49 -5.15 -11.47
CA ILE A 226 18.65 -4.33 -12.35
C ILE A 226 18.20 -5.17 -13.55
N ASN A 227 19.16 -5.77 -14.26
CA ASN A 227 18.86 -6.51 -15.47
C ASN A 227 17.89 -7.67 -15.22
N LYS A 228 18.13 -8.50 -14.17
CA LYS A 228 17.24 -9.62 -13.87
C LYS A 228 15.83 -9.14 -13.52
N SER A 229 15.70 -8.06 -12.75
CA SER A 229 14.40 -7.54 -12.31
C SER A 229 13.55 -6.99 -13.44
N ILE A 230 14.18 -6.24 -14.37
CA ILE A 230 13.44 -5.59 -15.46
C ILE A 230 13.32 -6.45 -16.71
N THR A 231 14.17 -7.45 -16.92
CA THR A 231 14.12 -8.31 -18.12
C THR A 231 13.58 -9.70 -17.82
N ASN A 232 14.20 -10.42 -16.85
CA ASN A 232 13.91 -11.84 -16.65
C ASN A 232 12.63 -12.04 -15.83
N TYR A 233 12.39 -11.19 -14.83
CA TYR A 233 11.25 -11.33 -13.92
C TYR A 233 10.02 -10.57 -14.40
N ASN A 234 10.22 -9.50 -15.13
CA ASN A 234 9.16 -8.57 -15.50
C ASN A 234 8.62 -8.82 -16.92
N ALA A 235 8.00 -9.97 -17.13
CA ALA A 235 7.38 -10.27 -18.42
C ALA A 235 6.13 -9.42 -18.73
N LEU A 236 5.44 -8.95 -17.68
CA LEU A 236 4.15 -8.26 -17.80
C LEU A 236 4.26 -6.72 -17.79
N GLY A 237 5.45 -6.16 -17.57
CA GLY A 237 5.60 -4.72 -17.39
C GLY A 237 5.05 -4.24 -16.03
N THR A 238 5.29 -5.01 -14.99
CA THR A 238 4.84 -4.71 -13.63
C THR A 238 5.75 -3.67 -12.98
N ALA A 239 5.21 -2.83 -12.10
CA ALA A 239 6.00 -1.89 -11.30
C ALA A 239 7.13 -2.63 -10.56
N THR A 240 8.37 -2.12 -10.66
CA THR A 240 9.55 -2.78 -10.10
C THR A 240 10.20 -1.91 -9.03
N PHE A 241 10.50 -2.51 -7.88
CA PHE A 241 11.12 -1.86 -6.72
C PHE A 241 12.49 -2.48 -6.48
N ILE A 242 13.56 -1.73 -6.77
CA ILE A 242 14.95 -2.13 -6.57
C ILE A 242 15.44 -1.49 -5.28
N VAL A 243 15.67 -2.30 -4.25
CA VAL A 243 15.90 -1.84 -2.88
C VAL A 243 17.31 -2.19 -2.42
N ALA A 244 18.14 -1.17 -2.24
CA ALA A 244 19.50 -1.31 -1.73
C ALA A 244 19.53 -1.17 -0.20
N TYR A 245 19.98 -2.19 0.52
CA TYR A 245 20.30 -2.15 1.95
C TYR A 245 21.75 -1.69 2.11
N VAL A 246 21.92 -0.46 2.55
CA VAL A 246 23.20 0.24 2.49
C VAL A 246 23.85 0.33 3.86
N ASN A 247 24.97 -0.36 4.03
CA ASN A 247 25.88 -0.16 5.15
C ASN A 247 27.06 0.72 4.69
N SER A 248 26.89 2.02 4.82
CA SER A 248 27.93 3.00 4.44
C SER A 248 28.00 4.11 5.49
N ALA A 249 29.23 4.46 5.90
CA ALA A 249 29.45 5.57 6.83
C ALA A 249 28.99 6.91 6.27
N ASN A 250 29.11 7.12 4.95
CA ASN A 250 28.62 8.32 4.26
C ASN A 250 27.51 7.92 3.28
N PHE A 251 26.28 7.89 3.78
CA PHE A 251 25.11 7.48 3.03
C PHE A 251 24.76 8.43 1.88
N GLU A 252 24.99 9.74 2.07
CA GLU A 252 24.78 10.75 1.00
C GLU A 252 25.72 10.53 -0.17
N ALA A 253 27.03 10.44 0.10
CA ALA A 253 28.01 10.17 -0.96
C ALA A 253 27.83 8.78 -1.61
N PHE A 254 27.25 7.82 -0.88
CA PHE A 254 26.83 6.56 -1.49
C PHE A 254 25.70 6.80 -2.49
N TRP A 255 24.64 7.52 -2.08
CA TRP A 255 23.49 7.79 -2.93
C TRP A 255 23.85 8.57 -4.18
N GLU A 256 24.71 9.58 -4.08
CA GLU A 256 25.20 10.34 -5.23
C GLU A 256 25.86 9.41 -6.26
N ARG A 257 26.79 8.57 -5.82
CA ARG A 257 27.48 7.60 -6.69
C ARG A 257 26.57 6.52 -7.25
N TYR A 258 25.59 6.06 -6.44
CA TYR A 258 24.59 5.11 -6.88
C TYR A 258 23.71 5.71 -7.98
N SER A 259 23.23 6.92 -7.76
CA SER A 259 22.42 7.67 -8.75
C SER A 259 23.19 7.93 -10.05
N GLU A 260 24.46 8.33 -9.93
CA GLU A 260 25.33 8.52 -11.09
C GLU A 260 25.52 7.21 -11.87
N HIS A 261 25.73 6.10 -11.19
CA HIS A 261 25.84 4.80 -11.83
C HIS A 261 24.56 4.42 -12.58
N ILE A 262 23.37 4.58 -11.96
CA ILE A 262 22.09 4.29 -12.62
C ILE A 262 21.85 5.19 -13.83
N LEU A 263 22.20 6.47 -13.75
CA LEU A 263 22.06 7.41 -14.87
C LEU A 263 22.93 7.02 -16.10
N HIS A 264 24.05 6.33 -15.88
CA HIS A 264 24.95 5.90 -16.94
C HIS A 264 24.79 4.41 -17.32
N TYR A 265 23.90 3.70 -16.63
CA TYR A 265 23.62 2.30 -16.96
C TYR A 265 22.92 2.18 -18.31
N ASP A 266 23.41 1.27 -19.16
CA ASP A 266 22.81 0.96 -20.46
C ASP A 266 21.62 0.02 -20.28
N PHE A 267 20.45 0.59 -20.11
CA PHE A 267 19.22 -0.18 -19.88
C PHE A 267 18.88 -1.02 -21.12
N PRO A 268 18.59 -2.33 -20.96
CA PRO A 268 18.20 -3.20 -22.07
C PRO A 268 16.79 -2.90 -22.62
N LEU A 269 16.03 -2.03 -21.95
CA LEU A 269 14.71 -1.58 -22.35
C LEU A 269 14.72 -0.09 -22.67
N GLN A 270 13.80 0.35 -23.51
CA GLN A 270 13.66 1.75 -23.85
C GLN A 270 13.30 2.57 -22.61
N ILE A 271 14.03 3.68 -22.41
CA ILE A 271 13.70 4.66 -21.36
C ILE A 271 12.67 5.64 -21.92
N LYS A 272 11.49 5.70 -21.29
CA LYS A 272 10.47 6.72 -21.58
C LYS A 272 10.67 7.96 -20.72
N GLU A 273 10.90 7.79 -19.42
CA GLU A 273 11.25 8.87 -18.49
C GLU A 273 12.52 8.51 -17.76
N ASN A 274 13.48 9.43 -17.76
CA ASN A 274 14.78 9.23 -17.15
C ASN A 274 14.68 9.16 -15.62
N PHE A 275 15.73 8.59 -15.02
CA PHE A 275 15.93 8.58 -13.58
C PHE A 275 15.73 9.98 -12.98
N SER A 276 14.78 10.10 -12.07
CA SER A 276 14.38 11.34 -11.43
C SER A 276 14.30 11.15 -9.91
N PRO A 277 15.02 11.96 -9.11
CA PRO A 277 14.93 11.90 -7.65
C PRO A 277 13.52 12.15 -7.15
N LEU A 278 13.09 11.39 -6.15
CA LEU A 278 11.86 11.61 -5.40
C LEU A 278 12.18 12.30 -4.07
N VAL A 279 11.16 12.92 -3.48
CA VAL A 279 11.30 13.49 -2.13
C VAL A 279 11.63 12.37 -1.12
N HIS A 280 12.70 12.56 -0.36
CA HIS A 280 13.13 11.59 0.65
C HIS A 280 12.22 11.68 1.89
N PRO A 281 11.66 10.57 2.37
CA PRO A 281 10.74 10.60 3.51
C PRO A 281 11.45 10.86 4.85
N ASN A 282 12.76 10.52 4.93
CA ASN A 282 13.58 10.66 6.13
C ASN A 282 15.09 10.66 5.79
N ALA A 283 15.96 10.81 6.80
CA ALA A 283 17.40 10.86 6.61
C ALA A 283 18.04 9.52 6.21
N ALA A 284 17.38 8.40 6.48
CA ALA A 284 17.89 7.05 6.22
C ALA A 284 17.36 6.43 4.91
N THR A 285 16.54 7.17 4.16
CA THR A 285 15.93 6.67 2.91
C THR A 285 16.21 7.64 1.77
N ARG A 286 16.61 7.12 0.62
CA ARG A 286 16.74 7.85 -0.65
C ARG A 286 15.93 7.16 -1.71
N MET A 287 15.33 7.91 -2.62
CA MET A 287 14.43 7.37 -3.63
C MET A 287 14.57 8.10 -4.95
N ALA A 288 14.37 7.36 -6.02
CA ALA A 288 14.19 7.88 -7.37
C ALA A 288 13.26 6.97 -8.16
N SER A 289 12.75 7.47 -9.27
CA SER A 289 11.91 6.70 -10.20
C SER A 289 12.32 6.94 -11.64
N MET A 290 11.95 6.01 -12.51
CA MET A 290 12.03 6.13 -13.96
C MET A 290 10.87 5.36 -14.59
N ILE A 291 10.61 5.59 -15.87
CA ILE A 291 9.64 4.82 -16.65
C ILE A 291 10.39 4.11 -17.79
N LEU A 292 10.22 2.80 -17.85
CA LEU A 292 10.71 1.97 -18.93
C LEU A 292 9.56 1.50 -19.81
N THR A 293 9.90 1.17 -21.06
CA THR A 293 8.95 0.62 -22.05
C THR A 293 9.41 -0.77 -22.49
N ARG A 294 8.51 -1.76 -22.38
CA ARG A 294 8.68 -3.11 -22.92
C ARG A 294 7.59 -3.37 -23.96
N ASP A 295 7.98 -3.64 -25.19
CA ASP A 295 7.04 -3.97 -26.29
C ASP A 295 5.86 -2.98 -26.43
N GLY A 296 6.15 -1.67 -26.24
CA GLY A 296 5.14 -0.61 -26.25
C GLY A 296 4.34 -0.45 -24.96
N PHE A 297 4.67 -1.22 -23.92
CA PHE A 297 4.01 -1.17 -22.61
C PHE A 297 4.92 -0.47 -21.59
N ASP A 298 4.46 0.66 -21.04
CA ASP A 298 5.21 1.47 -20.10
C ASP A 298 4.98 1.00 -18.67
N PHE A 299 6.03 1.00 -17.84
CA PHE A 299 5.94 0.63 -16.43
C PHE A 299 6.94 1.40 -15.56
N PRO A 300 6.60 1.69 -14.29
CA PRO A 300 7.49 2.41 -13.40
C PRO A 300 8.54 1.49 -12.75
N VAL A 301 9.75 2.01 -12.60
CA VAL A 301 10.83 1.41 -11.82
C VAL A 301 11.24 2.38 -10.71
N TYR A 302 11.29 1.89 -9.48
CA TYR A 302 11.70 2.66 -8.30
C TYR A 302 13.03 2.16 -7.78
N PHE A 303 13.94 3.07 -7.53
CA PHE A 303 15.23 2.83 -6.90
C PHE A 303 15.18 3.38 -5.48
N ILE A 304 15.39 2.53 -4.49
CA ILE A 304 15.29 2.88 -3.09
C ILE A 304 16.60 2.47 -2.39
N ALA A 305 17.20 3.36 -1.64
CA ALA A 305 18.31 3.05 -0.76
C ALA A 305 17.87 3.24 0.69
N LEU A 306 18.10 2.23 1.52
CA LEU A 306 17.80 2.19 2.94
C LEU A 306 19.11 2.05 3.72
N LYS A 307 19.40 3.02 4.59
CA LYS A 307 20.58 2.97 5.45
C LYS A 307 20.34 1.96 6.56
N ILE A 308 21.12 0.88 6.60
CA ILE A 308 21.17 -0.06 7.72
C ILE A 308 22.36 0.24 8.64
N SER A 309 22.26 -0.17 9.91
CA SER A 309 23.26 0.14 10.98
C SER A 309 24.61 -0.51 10.76
#